data_6928153c3a18c7bc6e73d6c6ab60fb6e
#
_entry.id   6928153c3a18c7bc6e73d6c6ab60fb6e
#
_cell.length_a   1.000
_cell.length_b   1.000
_cell.length_c   1.000
_cell.angle_alpha   90.00
_cell.angle_beta   90.00
_cell.angle_gamma   90.00
#
_symmetry.space_group_name_H-M   'P 1'
#
loop_
_entity.id
_entity.type
_entity.pdbx_description
1 polymer ?
#
loop_
_entity_poly.entity_id
_entity_poly.type
_entity_poly.pdbx_seq_one_letter_code
_entity_poly.pdbx_strand_id
1 'polypeptide(L)'
;MTILESTAANQYDAIVVGSGISGGWAAKELTKHGLRTLVLERGRDVKHVTDYPTGMMSPWEFEHRTQLPLEIKEANPIVSKCYAFYEGSTHFFVKDAEHPYVQEKPFDWIRGYQVGGKSLLWARQTQRWSDFDFEGPARDGFAVDWPIRYADIAPWYSYVEKFAGISGNKDGLPNLPDGEFQKPHEMNCVEDYFQKQIASKYKDRNVIQGRCAHLTEPKDIHFQQGRAQCQHRTICERGCPFGGYFSSNASTIPWAAKTGKMTLRPHSVVHSIIYDEKKGKATGVRVIDANTKKMTEYYARIIFVNAAALNTNLVLLNSTSNRFPNGLGNDSGVLGKYVAFHNYRATISAEYDGFLDMKTEGRRPNSPYIPRFRNVHKQETNFLRGYAAGFNAGRGTYTNQDGIGADLKKNLMNPSWGGWHVGSHMMGETIPKENSTVQLDPNKKDPFGIPQLAINMFYDDNDEKMIKDFHEQFTEMYTAAGFKNIRTRDSKQAPGLDIHEMGGVRMGKDPKTSMLNKWNQLHACKNVFVTDGASMTSTSTQNPSLTYMALTARAVDYAVKEMKKQNL
;
A
#
# COMPACT_ATOMS: atom_id res chain seq x y z
N MET A 1 -20.80 7.32 28.40
CA MET A 1 -20.54 6.01 27.76
C MET A 1 -20.11 5.04 28.85
N THR A 2 -20.83 3.94 29.08
CA THR A 2 -20.52 3.00 30.18
C THR A 2 -19.35 2.13 29.74
N ILE A 3 -18.26 2.12 30.49
CA ILE A 3 -17.10 1.24 30.30
C ILE A 3 -17.42 -0.08 31.01
N LEU A 4 -17.35 -1.20 30.27
CA LEU A 4 -17.49 -2.54 30.85
C LEU A 4 -16.18 -2.89 31.58
N GLU A 5 -16.30 -3.38 32.82
CA GLU A 5 -15.14 -3.76 33.63
C GLU A 5 -14.29 -4.85 32.98
N SER A 6 -12.98 -4.82 33.28
CA SER A 6 -12.01 -5.80 32.81
C SER A 6 -12.35 -7.21 33.35
N THR A 7 -12.64 -8.13 32.44
CA THR A 7 -12.79 -9.56 32.78
C THR A 7 -11.54 -10.33 32.30
N ALA A 8 -11.33 -11.54 32.84
CA ALA A 8 -10.26 -12.45 32.36
C ALA A 8 -10.35 -12.72 30.84
N ALA A 9 -11.54 -12.61 30.26
CA ALA A 9 -11.79 -12.76 28.82
C ALA A 9 -11.17 -11.65 27.95
N ASN A 10 -10.85 -10.48 28.55
CA ASN A 10 -10.30 -9.31 27.85
C ASN A 10 -8.77 -9.17 27.95
N GLN A 11 -8.08 -10.19 28.50
CA GLN A 11 -6.62 -10.20 28.67
C GLN A 11 -5.95 -11.01 27.57
N TYR A 12 -4.90 -10.44 26.95
CA TYR A 12 -4.11 -11.05 25.88
C TYR A 12 -2.60 -10.83 26.14
N ASP A 13 -1.75 -11.55 25.43
CA ASP A 13 -0.30 -11.25 25.43
C ASP A 13 0.01 -10.09 24.49
N ALA A 14 -0.69 -10.02 23.36
CA ALA A 14 -0.52 -8.97 22.35
C ALA A 14 -1.86 -8.50 21.79
N ILE A 15 -1.93 -7.22 21.43
CA ILE A 15 -3.01 -6.63 20.63
C ILE A 15 -2.42 -6.09 19.32
N VAL A 16 -3.11 -6.37 18.21
CA VAL A 16 -2.82 -5.82 16.88
C VAL A 16 -4.02 -4.98 16.45
N VAL A 17 -3.79 -3.71 16.19
CA VAL A 17 -4.80 -2.77 15.69
C VAL A 17 -4.73 -2.72 14.17
N GLY A 18 -5.76 -3.22 13.50
CA GLY A 18 -5.84 -3.39 12.06
C GLY A 18 -5.40 -4.78 11.59
N SER A 19 -6.06 -5.28 10.56
CA SER A 19 -5.85 -6.61 9.96
C SER A 19 -5.29 -6.56 8.54
N GLY A 20 -4.91 -5.36 8.07
CA GLY A 20 -4.32 -5.13 6.76
C GLY A 20 -2.96 -5.80 6.58
N ILE A 21 -2.20 -5.34 5.59
CA ILE A 21 -0.95 -6.00 5.19
C ILE A 21 0.06 -6.11 6.34
N SER A 22 0.27 -5.05 7.13
CA SER A 22 1.17 -5.07 8.29
C SER A 22 0.55 -5.79 9.49
N GLY A 23 -0.73 -5.52 9.80
CA GLY A 23 -1.41 -6.16 10.94
C GLY A 23 -1.56 -7.67 10.77
N GLY A 24 -1.83 -8.14 9.56
CA GLY A 24 -1.83 -9.58 9.24
C GLY A 24 -0.47 -10.23 9.48
N TRP A 25 0.63 -9.55 9.12
CA TRP A 25 1.99 -10.01 9.42
C TRP A 25 2.28 -10.02 10.92
N ALA A 26 1.89 -8.96 11.64
CA ALA A 26 2.05 -8.93 13.10
C ALA A 26 1.30 -10.10 13.76
N ALA A 27 0.04 -10.33 13.39
CA ALA A 27 -0.76 -11.43 13.91
C ALA A 27 -0.10 -12.79 13.63
N LYS A 28 0.37 -13.02 12.39
CA LYS A 28 1.07 -14.25 12.00
C LYS A 28 2.32 -14.49 12.84
N GLU A 29 3.17 -13.50 13.00
CA GLU A 29 4.43 -13.67 13.72
C GLU A 29 4.21 -13.81 15.24
N LEU A 30 3.34 -13.00 15.84
CA LEU A 30 3.03 -13.09 17.28
C LEU A 30 2.46 -14.45 17.66
N THR A 31 1.48 -14.94 16.88
CA THR A 31 0.85 -16.26 17.13
C THR A 31 1.80 -17.43 16.87
N LYS A 32 2.71 -17.32 15.89
CA LYS A 32 3.81 -18.27 15.65
C LYS A 32 4.72 -18.41 16.87
N HIS A 33 4.94 -17.31 17.60
CA HIS A 33 5.68 -17.33 18.86
C HIS A 33 4.86 -17.77 20.08
N GLY A 34 3.62 -18.25 19.88
CA GLY A 34 2.75 -18.80 20.93
C GLY A 34 1.96 -17.76 21.71
N LEU A 35 2.02 -16.49 21.34
CA LEU A 35 1.33 -15.41 22.05
C LEU A 35 -0.16 -15.40 21.74
N ARG A 36 -0.99 -15.32 22.78
CA ARG A 36 -2.44 -15.07 22.65
C ARG A 36 -2.63 -13.66 22.11
N THR A 37 -3.03 -13.55 20.86
CA THR A 37 -3.07 -12.31 20.11
C THR A 37 -4.49 -11.92 19.74
N LEU A 38 -4.91 -10.72 20.15
CA LEU A 38 -6.17 -10.11 19.73
C LEU A 38 -5.89 -9.22 18.51
N VAL A 39 -6.59 -9.47 17.41
CA VAL A 39 -6.57 -8.64 16.20
C VAL A 39 -7.89 -7.89 16.12
N LEU A 40 -7.83 -6.55 16.11
CA LEU A 40 -8.97 -5.65 16.08
C LEU A 40 -9.10 -5.03 14.69
N GLU A 41 -10.19 -5.29 14.01
CA GLU A 41 -10.48 -4.74 12.69
C GLU A 41 -11.71 -3.83 12.76
N ARG A 42 -11.56 -2.60 12.25
CA ARG A 42 -12.64 -1.60 12.23
C ARG A 42 -13.83 -2.03 11.40
N GLY A 43 -13.58 -2.67 10.26
CA GLY A 43 -14.58 -3.04 9.28
C GLY A 43 -15.20 -4.43 9.48
N ARG A 44 -15.99 -4.82 8.49
CA ARG A 44 -16.67 -6.12 8.45
C ARG A 44 -15.69 -7.30 8.29
N ASP A 45 -16.15 -8.47 8.66
CA ASP A 45 -15.45 -9.72 8.31
C ASP A 45 -15.49 -9.95 6.80
N VAL A 46 -14.35 -10.33 6.22
CA VAL A 46 -14.24 -10.76 4.82
C VAL A 46 -13.40 -12.01 4.78
N LYS A 47 -14.06 -13.13 4.56
CA LYS A 47 -13.41 -14.44 4.46
C LYS A 47 -12.93 -14.67 3.04
N HIS A 48 -11.73 -15.25 2.94
CA HIS A 48 -11.15 -15.63 1.66
C HIS A 48 -12.10 -16.56 0.90
N VAL A 49 -12.28 -16.32 -0.40
CA VAL A 49 -13.18 -17.02 -1.33
C VAL A 49 -14.66 -16.76 -1.05
N THR A 50 -15.15 -17.05 0.14
CA THR A 50 -16.58 -17.01 0.50
C THR A 50 -17.19 -15.61 0.30
N ASP A 51 -16.45 -14.58 0.66
CA ASP A 51 -16.95 -13.18 0.64
C ASP A 51 -16.41 -12.37 -0.53
N TYR A 52 -16.19 -13.03 -1.67
CA TYR A 52 -15.83 -12.40 -2.94
C TYR A 52 -16.99 -12.51 -3.95
N PRO A 53 -18.09 -11.76 -3.75
CA PRO A 53 -19.34 -11.96 -4.49
C PRO A 53 -19.21 -11.81 -6.00
N THR A 54 -18.28 -11.00 -6.45
CA THR A 54 -18.04 -10.71 -7.87
C THR A 54 -16.81 -11.44 -8.44
N GLY A 55 -16.10 -12.21 -7.60
CA GLY A 55 -14.82 -12.81 -7.94
C GLY A 55 -14.84 -13.79 -9.12
N MET A 56 -16.01 -14.37 -9.41
CA MET A 56 -16.21 -15.32 -10.51
C MET A 56 -17.17 -14.83 -11.59
N MET A 57 -17.80 -13.66 -11.39
CA MET A 57 -18.76 -13.10 -12.36
C MET A 57 -18.08 -12.72 -13.68
N SER A 58 -18.72 -13.09 -14.79
CA SER A 58 -18.36 -12.63 -16.13
C SER A 58 -18.91 -11.22 -16.39
N PRO A 59 -18.35 -10.44 -17.34
CA PRO A 59 -18.79 -9.07 -17.58
C PRO A 59 -20.28 -8.92 -17.91
N TRP A 60 -20.89 -9.93 -18.55
CA TRP A 60 -22.31 -9.92 -18.91
C TRP A 60 -23.27 -10.26 -17.77
N GLU A 61 -22.75 -10.75 -16.64
CA GLU A 61 -23.55 -11.01 -15.43
C GLU A 61 -23.72 -9.77 -14.57
N PHE A 62 -22.97 -8.69 -14.86
CA PHE A 62 -23.12 -7.41 -14.18
C PHE A 62 -24.26 -6.60 -14.81
N GLU A 63 -25.04 -5.95 -13.97
CA GLU A 63 -26.16 -5.10 -14.40
C GLU A 63 -25.70 -3.99 -15.36
N HIS A 64 -24.55 -3.36 -15.05
CA HIS A 64 -24.00 -2.25 -15.84
C HIS A 64 -22.73 -2.66 -16.63
N ARG A 65 -22.55 -3.94 -16.91
CA ARG A 65 -21.41 -4.46 -17.71
C ARG A 65 -20.06 -4.02 -17.19
N THR A 66 -19.91 -4.00 -15.87
CA THR A 66 -18.75 -3.51 -15.11
C THR A 66 -18.53 -2.00 -15.11
N GLN A 67 -19.39 -1.24 -15.76
CA GLN A 67 -19.34 0.23 -15.70
C GLN A 67 -19.86 0.73 -14.35
N LEU A 68 -19.36 1.87 -13.90
CA LEU A 68 -19.80 2.47 -12.65
C LEU A 68 -21.01 3.40 -12.92
N PRO A 69 -22.20 3.12 -12.34
CA PRO A 69 -23.35 4.01 -12.43
C PRO A 69 -23.04 5.41 -11.90
N LEU A 70 -23.67 6.42 -12.52
CA LEU A 70 -23.45 7.82 -12.15
C LEU A 70 -23.84 8.09 -10.70
N GLU A 71 -24.95 7.54 -10.23
CA GLU A 71 -25.43 7.69 -8.85
C GLU A 71 -24.40 7.16 -7.83
N ILE A 72 -23.77 6.03 -8.11
CA ILE A 72 -22.71 5.47 -7.24
C ILE A 72 -21.49 6.38 -7.23
N LYS A 73 -21.13 6.93 -8.39
CA LYS A 73 -20.00 7.85 -8.53
C LYS A 73 -20.23 9.15 -7.77
N GLU A 74 -21.43 9.73 -7.88
CA GLU A 74 -21.83 10.96 -7.19
C GLU A 74 -21.94 10.77 -5.67
N ALA A 75 -22.44 9.61 -5.22
CA ALA A 75 -22.48 9.26 -3.80
C ALA A 75 -21.10 9.01 -3.18
N ASN A 76 -20.08 8.74 -4.00
CA ASN A 76 -18.72 8.42 -3.56
C ASN A 76 -17.66 9.22 -4.33
N PRO A 77 -17.64 10.57 -4.20
CA PRO A 77 -16.82 11.45 -5.03
C PRO A 77 -15.30 11.31 -4.82
N ILE A 78 -14.88 10.71 -3.72
CA ILE A 78 -13.46 10.46 -3.41
C ILE A 78 -13.03 9.08 -3.89
N VAL A 79 -13.65 8.01 -3.37
CA VAL A 79 -13.21 6.65 -3.70
C VAL A 79 -13.48 6.28 -5.15
N SER A 80 -14.44 6.91 -5.82
CA SER A 80 -14.73 6.69 -7.24
C SER A 80 -13.62 7.18 -8.18
N LYS A 81 -12.69 8.01 -7.70
CA LYS A 81 -11.50 8.42 -8.47
C LYS A 81 -10.45 7.31 -8.55
N CYS A 82 -10.51 6.30 -7.66
CA CYS A 82 -9.58 5.18 -7.65
C CYS A 82 -9.79 4.27 -8.86
N TYR A 83 -8.71 3.92 -9.56
CA TYR A 83 -8.75 3.02 -10.73
C TYR A 83 -9.38 1.65 -10.43
N ALA A 84 -9.29 1.21 -9.18
CA ALA A 84 -9.81 -0.06 -8.72
C ALA A 84 -11.28 -0.01 -8.29
N PHE A 85 -11.91 1.17 -8.30
CA PHE A 85 -13.31 1.35 -7.92
C PHE A 85 -14.21 1.30 -9.16
N TYR A 86 -14.82 0.15 -9.39
CA TYR A 86 -15.77 -0.09 -10.48
C TYR A 86 -16.87 -1.05 -9.98
N GLU A 87 -17.93 -1.29 -10.74
CA GLU A 87 -19.09 -2.07 -10.31
C GLU A 87 -18.74 -3.38 -9.58
N GLY A 88 -17.70 -4.08 -10.06
CA GLY A 88 -17.26 -5.37 -9.49
C GLY A 88 -16.48 -5.30 -8.18
N SER A 89 -16.08 -4.12 -7.70
CA SER A 89 -15.20 -3.95 -6.55
C SER A 89 -15.69 -2.96 -5.50
N THR A 90 -16.79 -2.24 -5.75
CA THR A 90 -17.33 -1.21 -4.86
C THR A 90 -17.49 -1.67 -3.41
N HIS A 91 -17.82 -2.94 -3.20
CA HIS A 91 -18.05 -3.56 -1.90
C HIS A 91 -16.77 -3.69 -1.02
N PHE A 92 -15.59 -3.45 -1.57
CA PHE A 92 -14.32 -3.43 -0.82
C PHE A 92 -13.88 -2.02 -0.42
N PHE A 93 -14.60 -1.00 -0.82
CA PHE A 93 -14.31 0.38 -0.47
C PHE A 93 -15.26 0.91 0.58
N VAL A 94 -14.83 1.95 1.29
CA VAL A 94 -15.73 2.70 2.16
C VAL A 94 -16.74 3.50 1.33
N LYS A 95 -17.87 3.84 1.93
CA LYS A 95 -18.75 4.88 1.41
C LYS A 95 -18.31 6.22 1.99
N ASP A 96 -18.06 7.20 1.14
CA ASP A 96 -17.48 8.49 1.56
C ASP A 96 -18.32 9.20 2.63
N ALA A 97 -19.64 9.17 2.51
CA ALA A 97 -20.56 9.79 3.47
C ALA A 97 -20.53 9.13 4.87
N GLU A 98 -20.22 7.82 4.96
CA GLU A 98 -20.17 7.10 6.24
C GLU A 98 -18.84 7.31 6.99
N HIS A 99 -17.81 7.81 6.29
CA HIS A 99 -16.46 7.97 6.83
C HIS A 99 -15.85 9.35 6.49
N PRO A 100 -16.45 10.44 7.01
CA PRO A 100 -16.01 11.79 6.72
C PRO A 100 -14.61 12.09 7.30
N TYR A 101 -13.91 13.02 6.68
CA TYR A 101 -12.66 13.63 7.15
C TYR A 101 -12.59 15.08 6.68
N VAL A 102 -11.71 15.87 7.25
CA VAL A 102 -11.54 17.29 6.89
C VAL A 102 -10.38 17.46 5.93
N GLN A 103 -10.62 18.11 4.81
CA GLN A 103 -9.60 18.48 3.85
C GLN A 103 -9.23 19.95 4.06
N GLU A 104 -8.11 20.24 4.76
CA GLU A 104 -7.56 21.60 4.80
C GLU A 104 -7.00 22.01 3.43
N LYS A 105 -6.45 21.01 2.73
CA LYS A 105 -6.18 21.05 1.28
C LYS A 105 -6.80 19.81 0.63
N PRO A 106 -7.13 19.87 -0.66
CA PRO A 106 -7.69 18.72 -1.37
C PRO A 106 -6.81 17.47 -1.22
N PHE A 107 -7.42 16.37 -0.74
CA PHE A 107 -6.76 15.08 -0.54
C PHE A 107 -7.73 13.94 -0.81
N ASP A 108 -7.39 13.02 -1.68
CA ASP A 108 -8.24 11.88 -2.05
C ASP A 108 -7.87 10.64 -1.22
N TRP A 109 -8.47 10.50 -0.04
CA TRP A 109 -8.17 9.40 0.88
C TRP A 109 -8.91 8.11 0.51
N ILE A 110 -8.23 7.18 -0.13
CA ILE A 110 -8.79 5.88 -0.54
C ILE A 110 -8.70 4.87 0.61
N ARG A 111 -9.85 4.33 1.02
CA ARG A 111 -9.97 3.44 2.18
C ARG A 111 -10.78 2.19 1.86
N GLY A 112 -10.41 1.08 2.53
CA GLY A 112 -11.19 -0.15 2.56
C GLY A 112 -11.19 -0.69 4.00
N TYR A 113 -12.33 -0.58 4.68
CA TYR A 113 -12.51 -1.01 6.06
C TYR A 113 -13.16 -2.39 6.11
N GLN A 114 -12.32 -3.41 6.11
CA GLN A 114 -12.68 -4.82 6.25
C GLN A 114 -11.48 -5.63 6.70
N VAL A 115 -11.71 -6.84 7.18
CA VAL A 115 -10.63 -7.80 7.43
C VAL A 115 -9.76 -7.93 6.18
N GLY A 116 -8.44 -7.79 6.36
CA GLY A 116 -7.47 -7.73 5.27
C GLY A 116 -7.22 -6.33 4.70
N GLY A 117 -8.09 -5.35 4.98
CA GLY A 117 -7.93 -3.97 4.54
C GLY A 117 -7.66 -3.82 3.05
N LYS A 118 -6.79 -2.86 2.69
CA LYS A 118 -6.38 -2.61 1.30
C LYS A 118 -5.50 -3.73 0.69
N SER A 119 -5.10 -4.78 1.45
CA SER A 119 -4.39 -5.93 0.86
C SER A 119 -5.24 -6.71 -0.17
N LEU A 120 -6.56 -6.52 -0.17
CA LEU A 120 -7.48 -7.03 -1.19
C LEU A 120 -7.41 -6.25 -2.51
N LEU A 121 -6.99 -4.97 -2.46
CA LEU A 121 -7.11 -4.00 -3.56
C LEU A 121 -5.75 -3.50 -4.09
N TRP A 122 -4.64 -3.77 -3.39
CA TRP A 122 -3.34 -3.21 -3.73
C TRP A 122 -2.82 -3.67 -5.10
N ALA A 123 -1.90 -2.92 -5.70
CA ALA A 123 -1.34 -3.25 -7.02
C ALA A 123 -0.35 -4.43 -7.01
N ARG A 124 -0.01 -4.97 -5.88
CA ARG A 124 0.90 -6.12 -5.66
C ARG A 124 2.35 -5.87 -6.08
N GLN A 125 2.76 -4.64 -6.31
CA GLN A 125 4.14 -4.26 -6.61
C GLN A 125 5.04 -4.49 -5.39
N THR A 126 6.23 -5.06 -5.59
CA THR A 126 7.09 -5.55 -4.47
C THR A 126 8.57 -5.35 -4.76
N GLN A 127 9.01 -4.12 -4.81
CA GLN A 127 10.42 -3.77 -4.95
C GLN A 127 11.06 -3.58 -3.57
N ARG A 128 12.30 -4.07 -3.39
CA ARG A 128 13.10 -3.78 -2.20
C ARG A 128 13.60 -2.33 -2.24
N TRP A 129 13.66 -1.70 -1.08
CA TRP A 129 14.42 -0.47 -0.89
C TRP A 129 15.90 -0.79 -0.73
N SER A 130 16.77 0.11 -1.16
CA SER A 130 18.23 0.02 -1.06
C SER A 130 18.79 1.03 -0.04
N ASP A 131 20.10 1.01 0.18
CA ASP A 131 20.74 2.05 0.99
C ASP A 131 20.60 3.44 0.36
N PHE A 132 20.47 3.53 -0.97
CA PHE A 132 20.11 4.80 -1.62
C PHE A 132 18.83 5.41 -1.03
N ASP A 133 17.85 4.59 -0.66
CA ASP A 133 16.58 5.03 -0.08
C ASP A 133 16.70 5.32 1.42
N PHE A 134 17.41 4.44 2.17
CA PHE A 134 17.59 4.61 3.62
C PHE A 134 18.55 5.73 3.99
N GLU A 135 19.57 6.01 3.19
CA GLU A 135 20.52 7.11 3.41
C GLU A 135 20.04 8.43 2.83
N GLY A 136 19.10 8.37 1.87
CA GLY A 136 18.65 9.51 1.09
C GLY A 136 18.25 10.73 1.90
N PRO A 137 17.41 10.63 2.94
CA PRO A 137 17.03 11.79 3.74
C PRO A 137 18.20 12.58 4.33
N ALA A 138 19.17 11.87 4.92
CA ALA A 138 20.34 12.50 5.50
C ALA A 138 21.35 12.97 4.43
N ARG A 139 21.57 12.14 3.39
CA ARG A 139 22.48 12.46 2.29
C ARG A 139 22.07 13.72 1.53
N ASP A 140 20.78 13.83 1.22
CA ASP A 140 20.23 14.94 0.44
C ASP A 140 19.70 16.07 1.33
N GLY A 141 19.77 15.92 2.66
CA GLY A 141 19.53 16.97 3.65
C GLY A 141 18.07 17.40 3.81
N PHE A 142 17.10 16.56 3.45
CA PHE A 142 15.67 16.95 3.46
C PHE A 142 14.87 16.40 4.64
N ALA A 143 15.40 15.41 5.37
CA ALA A 143 14.72 14.81 6.53
C ALA A 143 15.72 14.19 7.50
N VAL A 144 15.22 13.64 8.63
CA VAL A 144 16.05 12.88 9.57
C VAL A 144 16.56 11.59 8.94
N ASP A 145 17.73 11.14 9.36
CA ASP A 145 18.33 9.89 8.91
C ASP A 145 17.47 8.68 9.36
N TRP A 146 17.32 7.72 8.48
CA TRP A 146 16.76 6.42 8.87
C TRP A 146 17.65 5.74 9.92
N PRO A 147 17.06 5.14 10.97
CA PRO A 147 17.85 4.46 12.00
C PRO A 147 18.32 3.06 11.56
N ILE A 148 18.05 2.67 10.33
CA ILE A 148 18.38 1.38 9.71
C ILE A 148 19.03 1.58 8.35
N ARG A 149 19.71 0.51 7.88
CA ARG A 149 20.28 0.38 6.53
C ARG A 149 19.76 -0.90 5.85
N TYR A 150 20.04 -1.08 4.58
CA TYR A 150 19.61 -2.26 3.82
C TYR A 150 20.03 -3.57 4.49
N ALA A 151 21.24 -3.65 5.02
CA ALA A 151 21.73 -4.83 5.73
C ALA A 151 20.88 -5.23 6.95
N ASP A 152 20.26 -4.26 7.64
CA ASP A 152 19.39 -4.51 8.80
C ASP A 152 18.06 -5.16 8.42
N ILE A 153 17.61 -4.99 7.18
CA ILE A 153 16.29 -5.44 6.73
C ILE A 153 16.32 -6.50 5.62
N ALA A 154 17.45 -6.66 4.92
CA ALA A 154 17.60 -7.61 3.82
C ALA A 154 17.17 -9.06 4.16
N PRO A 155 17.54 -9.63 5.34
CA PRO A 155 17.08 -10.97 5.72
C PRO A 155 15.56 -11.06 5.88
N TRP A 156 14.93 -9.96 6.32
CA TRP A 156 13.48 -9.87 6.52
C TRP A 156 12.73 -9.72 5.20
N TYR A 157 13.31 -9.02 4.21
CA TYR A 157 12.81 -9.05 2.84
C TYR A 157 12.79 -10.49 2.30
N SER A 158 13.91 -11.21 2.38
CA SER A 158 13.98 -12.61 1.92
C SER A 158 12.97 -13.52 2.64
N TYR A 159 12.80 -13.32 3.94
CA TYR A 159 11.81 -14.07 4.73
C TYR A 159 10.36 -13.81 4.24
N VAL A 160 10.03 -12.55 4.04
CA VAL A 160 8.69 -12.14 3.59
C VAL A 160 8.42 -12.61 2.16
N GLU A 161 9.38 -12.44 1.26
CA GLU A 161 9.26 -12.81 -0.15
C GLU A 161 9.00 -14.31 -0.34
N LYS A 162 9.69 -15.14 0.40
CA LYS A 162 9.48 -16.61 0.38
C LYS A 162 8.07 -17.00 0.82
N PHE A 163 7.53 -16.34 1.82
CA PHE A 163 6.19 -16.63 2.33
C PHE A 163 5.09 -16.01 1.46
N ALA A 164 5.27 -14.79 1.00
CA ALA A 164 4.28 -14.10 0.15
C ALA A 164 4.22 -14.67 -1.27
N GLY A 165 5.34 -15.16 -1.79
CA GLY A 165 5.50 -15.61 -3.16
C GLY A 165 5.59 -14.43 -4.13
N ILE A 166 6.83 -13.96 -4.35
CA ILE A 166 7.10 -12.85 -5.26
C ILE A 166 7.63 -13.40 -6.58
N SER A 167 7.06 -12.95 -7.69
CA SER A 167 7.57 -13.20 -9.04
C SER A 167 8.42 -12.01 -9.52
N GLY A 168 9.50 -12.28 -10.21
CA GLY A 168 10.41 -11.26 -10.73
C GLY A 168 11.72 -11.82 -11.26
N ASN A 169 12.58 -10.94 -11.76
CA ASN A 169 13.93 -11.26 -12.20
C ASN A 169 14.98 -10.70 -11.25
N LYS A 170 16.14 -11.34 -11.25
CA LYS A 170 17.37 -10.80 -10.69
C LYS A 170 18.04 -9.96 -11.76
N ASP A 171 18.00 -8.65 -11.58
CA ASP A 171 18.47 -7.68 -12.58
C ASP A 171 19.84 -7.08 -12.21
N GLY A 172 20.36 -7.33 -11.00
CA GLY A 172 21.67 -6.89 -10.53
C GLY A 172 21.80 -5.37 -10.37
N LEU A 173 20.69 -4.64 -10.13
CA LEU A 173 20.69 -3.18 -10.05
C LEU A 173 21.03 -2.71 -8.63
N PRO A 174 22.07 -1.86 -8.43
CA PRO A 174 22.49 -1.44 -7.08
C PRO A 174 21.41 -0.68 -6.31
N ASN A 175 20.62 0.14 -7.00
CA ASN A 175 19.54 0.94 -6.42
C ASN A 175 18.19 0.22 -6.38
N LEU A 176 18.14 -1.05 -6.81
CA LEU A 176 16.96 -1.91 -6.71
C LEU A 176 17.39 -3.35 -6.43
N PRO A 177 17.75 -3.70 -5.18
CA PRO A 177 18.32 -5.00 -4.82
C PRO A 177 17.44 -6.17 -5.24
N ASP A 178 18.09 -7.26 -5.63
CA ASP A 178 17.39 -8.49 -5.99
C ASP A 178 16.81 -9.21 -4.78
N GLY A 179 15.75 -9.95 -5.01
CA GLY A 179 14.98 -10.68 -4.02
C GLY A 179 14.94 -12.19 -4.23
N GLU A 180 14.07 -12.83 -3.46
CA GLU A 180 13.76 -14.26 -3.53
C GLU A 180 12.58 -14.46 -4.48
N PHE A 181 12.86 -14.57 -5.79
CA PHE A 181 11.83 -14.55 -6.82
C PHE A 181 11.45 -15.94 -7.31
N GLN A 182 10.17 -16.10 -7.67
CA GLN A 182 9.67 -17.09 -8.61
C GLN A 182 9.85 -16.57 -10.03
N LYS A 183 9.63 -17.44 -11.03
CA LYS A 183 9.64 -17.03 -12.44
C LYS A 183 8.82 -15.76 -12.66
N PRO A 184 9.33 -14.76 -13.39
CA PRO A 184 8.59 -13.54 -13.66
C PRO A 184 7.42 -13.78 -14.61
N HIS A 185 6.48 -12.83 -14.65
CA HIS A 185 5.51 -12.74 -15.75
C HIS A 185 6.21 -12.20 -17.00
N GLU A 186 6.01 -12.82 -18.13
CA GLU A 186 6.68 -12.45 -19.39
C GLU A 186 6.18 -11.10 -19.91
N MET A 187 7.06 -10.34 -20.53
CA MET A 187 6.72 -9.14 -21.31
C MET A 187 6.01 -9.53 -22.60
N ASN A 188 5.14 -8.67 -23.12
CA ASN A 188 4.65 -8.83 -24.48
C ASN A 188 5.67 -8.31 -25.50
N CYS A 189 5.40 -8.55 -26.80
CA CYS A 189 6.33 -8.21 -27.87
C CYS A 189 6.76 -6.74 -27.92
N VAL A 190 5.86 -5.80 -27.59
CA VAL A 190 6.17 -4.35 -27.59
C VAL A 190 6.93 -3.94 -26.33
N GLU A 191 6.64 -4.55 -25.20
CA GLU A 191 7.37 -4.30 -23.96
C GLU A 191 8.81 -4.84 -24.03
N ASP A 192 9.00 -6.06 -24.58
CA ASP A 192 10.32 -6.63 -24.85
C ASP A 192 11.09 -5.78 -25.87
N TYR A 193 10.41 -5.33 -26.92
CA TYR A 193 11.00 -4.40 -27.90
C TYR A 193 11.47 -3.11 -27.21
N PHE A 194 10.62 -2.48 -26.39
CA PHE A 194 10.97 -1.26 -25.68
C PHE A 194 12.16 -1.48 -24.74
N GLN A 195 12.19 -2.58 -23.99
CA GLN A 195 13.33 -2.94 -23.13
C GLN A 195 14.63 -2.98 -23.95
N LYS A 196 14.63 -3.68 -25.10
CA LYS A 196 15.80 -3.81 -25.98
C LYS A 196 16.24 -2.46 -26.56
N GLN A 197 15.29 -1.62 -26.99
CA GLN A 197 15.60 -0.28 -27.50
C GLN A 197 16.25 0.59 -26.46
N ILE A 198 15.72 0.61 -25.22
CA ILE A 198 16.29 1.40 -24.13
C ILE A 198 17.68 0.88 -23.75
N ALA A 199 17.85 -0.42 -23.59
CA ALA A 199 19.15 -1.02 -23.24
C ALA A 199 20.23 -0.76 -24.32
N SER A 200 19.85 -0.64 -25.59
CA SER A 200 20.81 -0.34 -26.68
C SER A 200 21.24 1.13 -26.72
N LYS A 201 20.44 2.05 -26.20
CA LYS A 201 20.65 3.50 -26.33
C LYS A 201 21.08 4.19 -25.04
N TYR A 202 20.77 3.60 -23.90
CA TYR A 202 21.03 4.19 -22.58
C TYR A 202 21.78 3.19 -21.70
N LYS A 203 22.78 3.67 -20.95
CA LYS A 203 23.56 2.86 -20.01
C LYS A 203 22.99 2.88 -18.59
N ASP A 204 22.23 3.91 -18.28
CA ASP A 204 21.74 4.24 -16.93
C ASP A 204 20.22 3.99 -16.77
N ARG A 205 19.52 3.64 -17.84
CA ARG A 205 18.07 3.42 -17.84
C ARG A 205 17.75 1.96 -18.09
N ASN A 206 16.96 1.38 -17.22
CA ASN A 206 16.60 -0.02 -17.29
C ASN A 206 15.08 -0.16 -17.39
N VAL A 207 14.61 -1.08 -18.24
CA VAL A 207 13.24 -1.55 -18.26
C VAL A 207 13.28 -3.00 -17.82
N ILE A 208 12.70 -3.30 -16.66
CA ILE A 208 12.73 -4.64 -16.08
C ILE A 208 11.34 -5.24 -16.00
N GLN A 209 11.27 -6.55 -15.86
CA GLN A 209 10.01 -7.23 -15.58
C GLN A 209 9.48 -6.79 -14.20
N GLY A 210 8.17 -6.57 -14.09
CA GLY A 210 7.54 -6.17 -12.84
C GLY A 210 7.76 -7.22 -11.76
N ARG A 211 8.18 -6.78 -10.56
CA ARG A 211 8.29 -7.61 -9.37
C ARG A 211 6.97 -7.54 -8.60
N CYS A 212 6.27 -8.66 -8.48
CA CYS A 212 4.94 -8.63 -7.92
C CYS A 212 4.57 -9.86 -7.07
N ALA A 213 3.69 -9.64 -6.08
CA ALA A 213 3.25 -10.66 -5.14
C ALA A 213 2.17 -11.59 -5.75
N HIS A 214 2.50 -12.21 -6.91
CA HIS A 214 1.67 -13.20 -7.59
C HIS A 214 2.42 -14.51 -7.73
N LEU A 215 1.72 -15.61 -7.51
CA LEU A 215 2.28 -16.95 -7.61
C LEU A 215 2.35 -17.39 -9.08
N THR A 216 3.53 -17.46 -9.63
CA THR A 216 3.80 -18.06 -10.96
C THR A 216 4.21 -19.52 -10.83
N GLU A 217 4.94 -19.85 -9.76
CA GLU A 217 5.39 -21.21 -9.43
C GLU A 217 5.19 -21.44 -7.93
N PRO A 218 3.94 -21.77 -7.47
CA PRO A 218 3.66 -21.98 -6.06
C PRO A 218 4.48 -23.14 -5.50
N LYS A 219 4.97 -22.96 -4.26
CA LYS A 219 5.72 -23.97 -3.49
C LYS A 219 4.85 -24.49 -2.34
N ASP A 220 5.31 -25.54 -1.65
CA ASP A 220 4.59 -26.16 -0.54
C ASP A 220 4.06 -25.16 0.48
N ILE A 221 4.85 -24.15 0.83
CA ILE A 221 4.42 -23.11 1.78
C ILE A 221 3.18 -22.34 1.27
N HIS A 222 3.02 -22.17 -0.05
CA HIS A 222 1.88 -21.50 -0.63
C HIS A 222 0.64 -22.41 -0.68
N PHE A 223 0.83 -23.69 -0.98
CA PHE A 223 -0.24 -24.68 -0.90
C PHE A 223 -0.74 -24.86 0.54
N GLN A 224 0.16 -24.83 1.53
CA GLN A 224 -0.22 -24.85 2.95
C GLN A 224 -1.03 -23.60 3.36
N GLN A 225 -0.91 -22.48 2.66
CA GLN A 225 -1.76 -21.30 2.82
C GLN A 225 -3.13 -21.46 2.13
N GLY A 226 -3.33 -22.49 1.31
CA GLY A 226 -4.52 -22.66 0.46
C GLY A 226 -4.48 -21.83 -0.81
N ARG A 227 -3.29 -21.37 -1.24
CA ARG A 227 -3.08 -20.53 -2.42
C ARG A 227 -2.58 -21.33 -3.61
N ALA A 228 -3.05 -20.97 -4.80
CA ALA A 228 -2.69 -21.61 -6.07
C ALA A 228 -2.05 -20.61 -7.03
N GLN A 229 -1.57 -21.12 -8.17
CA GLN A 229 -0.97 -20.32 -9.24
C GLN A 229 -1.93 -19.24 -9.76
N CYS A 230 -1.38 -18.10 -10.16
CA CYS A 230 -2.10 -17.02 -10.82
C CYS A 230 -2.69 -17.51 -12.15
N GLN A 231 -3.99 -17.33 -12.33
CA GLN A 231 -4.72 -17.75 -13.53
C GLN A 231 -4.83 -16.65 -14.60
N HIS A 232 -4.08 -15.54 -14.48
CA HIS A 232 -4.06 -14.42 -15.43
C HIS A 232 -5.45 -13.84 -15.75
N ARG A 233 -6.40 -13.90 -14.82
CA ARG A 233 -7.78 -13.47 -15.03
C ARG A 233 -7.98 -11.96 -15.04
N THR A 234 -7.03 -11.19 -14.53
CA THR A 234 -6.98 -9.71 -14.44
C THR A 234 -8.15 -9.04 -13.71
N ILE A 235 -8.75 -9.73 -12.79
CA ILE A 235 -9.84 -9.24 -11.95
C ILE A 235 -9.43 -9.28 -10.47
N CYS A 236 -8.20 -8.92 -10.20
CA CYS A 236 -7.60 -9.01 -8.85
C CYS A 236 -8.34 -8.15 -7.82
N GLU A 237 -8.91 -7.02 -8.23
CA GLU A 237 -9.63 -6.08 -7.38
C GLU A 237 -11.01 -6.59 -6.91
N ARG A 238 -11.47 -7.73 -7.43
CA ARG A 238 -12.70 -8.42 -6.99
C ARG A 238 -12.47 -9.47 -5.89
N GLY A 239 -11.21 -9.61 -5.43
CA GLY A 239 -10.75 -10.76 -4.66
C GLY A 239 -10.39 -11.95 -5.57
N CYS A 240 -9.25 -12.60 -5.28
CA CYS A 240 -8.81 -13.75 -6.07
C CYS A 240 -9.18 -15.06 -5.36
N PRO A 241 -10.16 -15.83 -5.85
CA PRO A 241 -10.59 -17.08 -5.21
C PRO A 241 -9.50 -18.16 -5.22
N PHE A 242 -8.51 -18.04 -6.12
CA PHE A 242 -7.35 -18.93 -6.18
C PHE A 242 -6.22 -18.54 -5.22
N GLY A 243 -6.32 -17.37 -4.54
CA GLY A 243 -5.21 -16.85 -3.74
C GLY A 243 -3.94 -16.60 -4.57
N GLY A 244 -4.08 -16.40 -5.89
CA GLY A 244 -2.94 -16.23 -6.81
C GLY A 244 -2.08 -15.02 -6.49
N TYR A 245 -2.64 -13.96 -5.90
CA TYR A 245 -1.87 -12.86 -5.32
C TYR A 245 -1.89 -12.90 -3.78
N PHE A 246 -0.89 -12.27 -3.17
CA PHE A 246 -0.82 -12.14 -1.72
C PHE A 246 -1.86 -11.14 -1.19
N SER A 247 -2.69 -11.58 -0.25
CA SER A 247 -3.52 -10.74 0.62
C SER A 247 -3.51 -11.29 2.04
N SER A 248 -3.81 -10.46 3.03
CA SER A 248 -3.89 -10.94 4.42
C SER A 248 -4.97 -12.01 4.60
N ASN A 249 -6.10 -11.88 3.88
CA ASN A 249 -7.21 -12.83 3.91
C ASN A 249 -6.84 -14.22 3.37
N ALA A 250 -6.03 -14.28 2.31
CA ALA A 250 -5.63 -15.52 1.68
C ALA A 250 -4.40 -16.15 2.35
N SER A 251 -3.70 -15.44 3.23
CA SER A 251 -2.36 -15.81 3.66
C SER A 251 -2.13 -15.67 5.17
N THR A 252 -1.79 -14.47 5.64
CA THR A 252 -1.33 -14.27 7.03
C THR A 252 -2.41 -14.47 8.07
N ILE A 253 -3.65 -14.06 7.83
CA ILE A 253 -4.76 -14.21 8.77
C ILE A 253 -5.13 -15.70 8.97
N PRO A 254 -5.42 -16.48 7.90
CA PRO A 254 -5.67 -17.92 8.09
C PRO A 254 -4.46 -18.65 8.66
N TRP A 255 -3.24 -18.25 8.34
CA TRP A 255 -2.03 -18.84 8.93
C TRP A 255 -1.95 -18.61 10.45
N ALA A 256 -2.23 -17.37 10.89
CA ALA A 256 -2.31 -17.05 12.31
C ALA A 256 -3.43 -17.83 13.02
N ALA A 257 -4.60 -17.98 12.39
CA ALA A 257 -5.73 -18.70 12.94
C ALA A 257 -5.43 -20.20 13.19
N LYS A 258 -4.66 -20.84 12.29
CA LYS A 258 -4.25 -22.25 12.44
C LYS A 258 -3.46 -22.53 13.71
N THR A 259 -2.83 -21.53 14.33
CA THR A 259 -2.09 -21.70 15.59
C THR A 259 -3.00 -21.88 16.81
N GLY A 260 -4.29 -21.56 16.71
CA GLY A 260 -5.22 -21.50 17.83
C GLY A 260 -4.94 -20.38 18.84
N LYS A 261 -4.03 -19.43 18.51
CA LYS A 261 -3.62 -18.33 19.39
C LYS A 261 -4.18 -16.97 18.98
N MET A 262 -4.85 -16.87 17.83
CA MET A 262 -5.44 -15.63 17.33
C MET A 262 -6.92 -15.53 17.70
N THR A 263 -7.32 -14.36 18.20
CA THR A 263 -8.71 -13.91 18.26
C THR A 263 -8.86 -12.74 17.31
N LEU A 264 -9.65 -12.89 16.25
CA LEU A 264 -9.97 -11.81 15.31
C LEU A 264 -11.35 -11.23 15.67
N ARG A 265 -11.40 -9.91 15.87
CA ARG A 265 -12.65 -9.18 16.12
C ARG A 265 -12.87 -8.12 15.03
N PRO A 266 -13.71 -8.39 14.03
CA PRO A 266 -14.22 -7.37 13.11
C PRO A 266 -15.17 -6.41 13.84
N HIS A 267 -15.60 -5.35 13.18
CA HIS A 267 -16.47 -4.30 13.73
C HIS A 267 -15.95 -3.66 15.02
N SER A 268 -14.63 -3.57 15.17
CA SER A 268 -13.93 -3.13 16.37
C SER A 268 -13.10 -1.86 16.10
N VAL A 269 -13.71 -0.71 16.31
CA VAL A 269 -13.08 0.59 16.09
C VAL A 269 -12.23 0.95 17.31
N VAL A 270 -10.90 0.90 17.15
CA VAL A 270 -9.99 1.30 18.23
C VAL A 270 -10.04 2.81 18.38
N HIS A 271 -10.52 3.26 19.54
CA HIS A 271 -10.64 4.65 19.91
C HIS A 271 -9.29 5.22 20.36
N SER A 272 -8.62 4.54 21.28
CA SER A 272 -7.36 5.02 21.88
C SER A 272 -6.61 3.88 22.58
N ILE A 273 -5.34 4.10 22.84
CA ILE A 273 -4.48 3.25 23.66
C ILE A 273 -4.58 3.73 25.11
N ILE A 274 -4.65 2.81 26.05
CA ILE A 274 -4.69 3.07 27.48
C ILE A 274 -3.26 3.11 28.00
N TYR A 275 -2.80 4.28 28.45
CA TYR A 275 -1.51 4.45 29.09
C TYR A 275 -1.67 4.50 30.63
N ASP A 276 -0.92 3.67 31.32
CA ASP A 276 -0.87 3.65 32.78
C ASP A 276 0.35 4.45 33.26
N GLU A 277 0.10 5.62 33.83
CA GLU A 277 1.16 6.54 34.29
C GLU A 277 2.01 5.96 35.43
N LYS A 278 1.40 5.13 36.30
CA LYS A 278 2.11 4.51 37.42
C LYS A 278 3.06 3.41 36.92
N LYS A 279 2.66 2.67 35.87
CA LYS A 279 3.48 1.62 35.26
C LYS A 279 4.44 2.15 34.19
N GLY A 280 4.23 3.39 33.73
CA GLY A 280 5.01 3.99 32.65
C GLY A 280 4.88 3.28 31.31
N LYS A 281 3.74 2.61 31.03
CA LYS A 281 3.53 1.82 29.82
C LYS A 281 2.07 1.74 29.39
N ALA A 282 1.85 1.38 28.13
CA ALA A 282 0.52 1.04 27.64
C ALA A 282 0.03 -0.29 28.23
N THR A 283 -1.23 -0.34 28.63
CA THR A 283 -1.83 -1.53 29.22
C THR A 283 -2.91 -2.17 28.36
N GLY A 284 -3.45 -1.44 27.37
CA GLY A 284 -4.53 -1.94 26.53
C GLY A 284 -5.05 -0.90 25.56
N VAL A 285 -6.22 -1.15 25.04
CA VAL A 285 -6.92 -0.28 24.09
C VAL A 285 -8.39 -0.14 24.43
N ARG A 286 -8.98 1.03 24.14
CA ARG A 286 -10.43 1.26 24.13
C ARG A 286 -10.98 1.02 22.74
N VAL A 287 -12.02 0.22 22.67
CA VAL A 287 -12.63 -0.23 21.42
C VAL A 287 -14.12 0.10 21.42
N ILE A 288 -14.59 0.74 20.37
CA ILE A 288 -16.02 0.95 20.12
C ILE A 288 -16.49 -0.16 19.17
N ASP A 289 -17.48 -0.91 19.58
CA ASP A 289 -18.18 -1.84 18.70
C ASP A 289 -18.95 -1.06 17.63
N ALA A 290 -18.66 -1.33 16.35
CA ALA A 290 -19.21 -0.54 15.25
C ALA A 290 -20.74 -0.66 15.14
N ASN A 291 -21.32 -1.79 15.57
CA ASN A 291 -22.76 -2.06 15.48
C ASN A 291 -23.51 -1.50 16.68
N THR A 292 -23.02 -1.75 17.89
CA THR A 292 -23.72 -1.40 19.13
C THR A 292 -23.31 -0.04 19.71
N LYS A 293 -22.22 0.55 19.23
CA LYS A 293 -21.58 1.78 19.72
C LYS A 293 -21.14 1.70 21.19
N LYS A 294 -21.09 0.50 21.77
CA LYS A 294 -20.60 0.29 23.13
C LYS A 294 -19.09 0.30 23.16
N MET A 295 -18.51 0.88 24.21
CA MET A 295 -17.06 0.87 24.44
C MET A 295 -16.67 -0.29 25.35
N THR A 296 -15.59 -0.99 24.98
CA THR A 296 -14.99 -2.08 25.77
C THR A 296 -13.48 -1.88 25.81
N GLU A 297 -12.85 -2.21 26.94
CA GLU A 297 -11.40 -2.20 27.07
C GLU A 297 -10.83 -3.60 26.92
N TYR A 298 -9.73 -3.72 26.16
CA TYR A 298 -8.93 -4.92 26.03
C TYR A 298 -7.50 -4.65 26.48
N TYR A 299 -6.88 -5.60 27.14
CA TYR A 299 -5.59 -5.42 27.79
C TYR A 299 -4.55 -6.38 27.22
N ALA A 300 -3.30 -5.91 27.08
CA ALA A 300 -2.19 -6.72 26.64
C ALA A 300 -0.84 -6.17 27.12
N ARG A 301 0.18 -7.03 27.04
CA ARG A 301 1.55 -6.67 27.39
C ARG A 301 2.23 -5.86 26.30
N ILE A 302 1.94 -6.14 25.02
CA ILE A 302 2.48 -5.41 23.85
C ILE A 302 1.35 -5.05 22.89
N ILE A 303 1.49 -3.92 22.20
CA ILE A 303 0.50 -3.39 21.26
C ILE A 303 1.19 -3.03 19.94
N PHE A 304 0.69 -3.57 18.83
CA PHE A 304 1.07 -3.20 17.47
C PHE A 304 -0.03 -2.34 16.85
N VAL A 305 0.29 -1.10 16.48
CA VAL A 305 -0.66 -0.18 15.85
C VAL A 305 -0.40 -0.18 14.35
N ASN A 306 -1.27 -0.85 13.60
CA ASN A 306 -1.14 -1.12 12.16
C ASN A 306 -2.46 -0.82 11.42
N ALA A 307 -3.05 0.32 11.74
CA ALA A 307 -4.37 0.74 11.24
C ALA A 307 -4.34 1.40 9.85
N ALA A 308 -3.23 1.34 9.13
CA ALA A 308 -2.81 2.14 7.99
C ALA A 308 -2.43 3.58 8.36
N ALA A 309 -1.51 4.21 7.61
CA ALA A 309 -0.77 5.40 8.01
C ALA A 309 -1.63 6.47 8.72
N LEU A 310 -2.68 6.96 8.07
CA LEU A 310 -3.48 8.05 8.61
C LEU A 310 -4.35 7.62 9.81
N ASN A 311 -4.92 6.40 9.79
CA ASN A 311 -5.66 5.88 10.95
C ASN A 311 -4.74 5.56 12.13
N THR A 312 -3.49 5.16 11.89
CA THR A 312 -2.49 4.97 12.95
C THR A 312 -2.17 6.30 13.63
N ASN A 313 -2.00 7.37 12.84
CA ASN A 313 -1.89 8.73 13.38
C ASN A 313 -3.13 9.13 14.20
N LEU A 314 -4.34 8.88 13.68
CA LEU A 314 -5.60 9.14 14.41
C LEU A 314 -5.62 8.47 15.78
N VAL A 315 -5.30 7.16 15.83
CA VAL A 315 -5.32 6.40 17.09
C VAL A 315 -4.33 6.97 18.09
N LEU A 316 -3.09 7.29 17.66
CA LEU A 316 -2.06 7.83 18.56
C LEU A 316 -2.37 9.26 19.00
N LEU A 317 -2.85 10.12 18.10
CA LEU A 317 -3.30 11.49 18.43
C LEU A 317 -4.45 11.48 19.45
N ASN A 318 -5.40 10.56 19.30
CA ASN A 318 -6.54 10.41 20.19
C ASN A 318 -6.22 9.69 21.52
N SER A 319 -5.00 9.15 21.66
CA SER A 319 -4.52 8.46 22.86
C SER A 319 -3.84 9.45 23.83
N THR A 320 -4.65 10.30 24.45
CA THR A 320 -4.17 11.33 25.38
C THR A 320 -4.15 10.86 26.84
N SER A 321 -3.25 11.42 27.65
CA SER A 321 -3.15 11.25 29.10
C SER A 321 -2.49 12.49 29.69
N ASN A 322 -2.37 12.60 31.04
CA ASN A 322 -1.60 13.69 31.64
C ASN A 322 -0.14 13.69 31.20
N ARG A 323 0.45 12.50 31.02
CA ARG A 323 1.83 12.34 30.49
C ARG A 323 1.94 12.71 29.01
N PHE A 324 0.91 12.44 28.22
CA PHE A 324 0.89 12.66 26.77
C PHE A 324 -0.34 13.48 26.35
N PRO A 325 -0.41 14.77 26.68
CA PRO A 325 -1.61 15.59 26.39
C PRO A 325 -1.87 15.79 24.89
N ASN A 326 -0.83 15.66 24.05
CA ASN A 326 -0.88 15.85 22.60
C ASN A 326 -0.76 14.53 21.80
N GLY A 327 -1.19 13.41 22.40
CA GLY A 327 -1.12 12.08 21.78
C GLY A 327 0.03 11.22 22.33
N LEU A 328 -0.18 9.91 22.31
CA LEU A 328 0.72 8.93 22.92
C LEU A 328 2.14 9.00 22.31
N GLY A 329 3.12 9.20 23.18
CA GLY A 329 4.53 9.21 22.81
C GLY A 329 5.00 10.47 22.10
N ASN A 330 4.19 11.52 22.01
CA ASN A 330 4.49 12.75 21.27
C ASN A 330 5.38 13.75 22.04
N ASP A 331 6.45 13.26 22.66
CA ASP A 331 7.43 14.13 23.33
C ASP A 331 8.23 14.98 22.33
N SER A 332 8.43 14.48 21.11
CA SER A 332 9.12 15.19 20.04
C SER A 332 8.30 16.27 19.35
N GLY A 333 6.97 16.27 19.52
CA GLY A 333 6.05 17.15 18.79
C GLY A 333 5.92 16.86 17.30
N VAL A 334 6.37 15.67 16.82
CA VAL A 334 6.33 15.30 15.40
C VAL A 334 5.17 14.37 15.03
N LEU A 335 4.38 13.90 16.00
CA LEU A 335 3.20 13.08 15.72
C LEU A 335 2.23 13.83 14.80
N GLY A 336 1.87 13.20 13.69
CA GLY A 336 0.98 13.76 12.67
C GLY A 336 1.66 14.74 11.71
N LYS A 337 2.97 14.98 11.82
CA LYS A 337 3.75 15.83 10.92
C LYS A 337 4.62 15.00 9.98
N TYR A 338 5.17 15.64 8.94
CA TYR A 338 6.03 15.00 7.94
C TYR A 338 5.35 13.83 7.23
N VAL A 339 4.05 13.93 7.02
CA VAL A 339 3.31 12.97 6.23
C VAL A 339 3.62 13.21 4.76
N ALA A 340 3.91 12.14 4.04
CA ALA A 340 4.29 12.18 2.64
C ALA A 340 3.58 11.07 1.85
N PHE A 341 3.71 11.11 0.53
CA PHE A 341 3.02 10.24 -0.41
C PHE A 341 3.86 10.17 -1.70
N HIS A 342 3.38 9.50 -2.76
CA HIS A 342 4.06 9.54 -4.05
C HIS A 342 3.43 10.57 -4.98
N ASN A 343 4.26 11.24 -5.80
CA ASN A 343 3.79 12.06 -6.90
C ASN A 343 3.37 11.15 -8.06
N TYR A 344 2.06 10.99 -8.24
CA TYR A 344 1.43 10.11 -9.23
C TYR A 344 0.65 10.90 -10.30
N ARG A 345 1.08 12.15 -10.58
CA ARG A 345 0.36 13.06 -11.47
C ARG A 345 0.71 12.91 -12.94
N ALA A 346 1.99 12.59 -13.23
CA ALA A 346 2.49 12.59 -14.60
C ALA A 346 2.29 11.26 -15.31
N THR A 347 1.81 11.35 -16.54
CA THR A 347 1.68 10.21 -17.45
C THR A 347 2.16 10.59 -18.85
N ILE A 348 2.53 9.57 -19.62
CA ILE A 348 2.83 9.70 -21.05
C ILE A 348 2.19 8.53 -21.77
N SER A 349 1.73 8.76 -22.98
CA SER A 349 1.16 7.73 -23.85
C SER A 349 1.66 7.93 -25.28
N ALA A 350 1.67 6.84 -26.06
CA ALA A 350 2.01 6.88 -27.47
C ALA A 350 1.41 5.67 -28.21
N GLU A 351 1.66 5.60 -29.49
CA GLU A 351 1.24 4.53 -30.39
C GLU A 351 2.47 3.86 -31.03
N TYR A 352 2.30 2.60 -31.40
CA TYR A 352 3.35 1.84 -32.10
C TYR A 352 2.75 1.00 -33.22
N ASP A 353 3.34 1.10 -34.42
CA ASP A 353 2.85 0.46 -35.66
C ASP A 353 3.49 -0.91 -35.93
N GLY A 354 4.45 -1.35 -35.10
CA GLY A 354 5.07 -2.68 -35.28
C GLY A 354 4.22 -3.79 -34.66
N PHE A 355 4.52 -5.04 -34.97
CA PHE A 355 3.87 -6.25 -34.44
C PHE A 355 2.35 -6.28 -34.60
N LEU A 356 1.81 -5.76 -35.71
CA LEU A 356 0.36 -5.75 -35.96
C LEU A 356 -0.21 -7.15 -36.23
N ASP A 357 0.62 -8.11 -36.54
CA ASP A 357 0.32 -9.54 -36.63
C ASP A 357 0.25 -10.24 -35.26
N MET A 358 0.77 -9.59 -34.21
CA MET A 358 0.79 -10.13 -32.87
C MET A 358 -0.39 -9.62 -32.05
N LYS A 359 -0.87 -10.45 -31.13
CA LYS A 359 -1.88 -10.10 -30.12
C LYS A 359 -1.44 -10.64 -28.76
N THR A 360 -1.98 -10.07 -27.69
CA THR A 360 -1.84 -10.63 -26.34
C THR A 360 -3.16 -11.23 -25.90
N GLU A 361 -3.12 -12.42 -25.34
CA GLU A 361 -4.26 -13.08 -24.71
C GLU A 361 -4.08 -13.08 -23.20
N GLY A 362 -5.16 -12.77 -22.50
CA GLY A 362 -5.13 -12.56 -21.06
C GLY A 362 -4.37 -11.28 -20.69
N ARG A 363 -4.33 -11.00 -19.40
CA ARG A 363 -3.57 -9.88 -18.86
C ARG A 363 -2.62 -10.36 -17.80
N ARG A 364 -1.42 -9.84 -17.80
CA ARG A 364 -0.52 -10.02 -16.68
C ARG A 364 -1.01 -9.18 -15.49
N PRO A 365 -0.80 -9.66 -14.29
CA PRO A 365 -1.23 -8.94 -13.10
C PRO A 365 -0.43 -7.66 -12.85
N ASN A 366 0.72 -7.50 -13.51
CA ASN A 366 1.60 -6.36 -13.38
C ASN A 366 2.40 -6.09 -14.65
N SER A 367 2.80 -4.83 -14.84
CA SER A 367 3.53 -4.33 -16.00
C SER A 367 5.04 -4.25 -15.74
N PRO A 368 5.88 -4.09 -16.79
CA PRO A 368 7.27 -3.72 -16.66
C PRO A 368 7.48 -2.49 -15.78
N TYR A 369 8.66 -2.42 -15.18
CA TYR A 369 9.02 -1.36 -14.25
C TYR A 369 10.31 -0.68 -14.72
N ILE A 370 10.35 0.63 -14.61
CA ILE A 370 11.52 1.45 -14.92
C ILE A 370 12.00 2.02 -13.57
N PRO A 371 13.08 1.44 -13.00
CA PRO A 371 13.66 1.93 -11.76
C PRO A 371 14.15 3.37 -11.90
N ARG A 372 14.27 4.06 -10.78
CA ARG A 372 14.86 5.39 -10.71
C ARG A 372 16.22 5.43 -11.42
N PHE A 373 16.41 6.40 -12.28
CA PHE A 373 17.68 6.68 -12.98
C PHE A 373 18.17 8.11 -12.77
N ARG A 374 17.31 9.04 -12.29
CA ARG A 374 17.70 10.42 -11.98
C ARG A 374 18.29 10.51 -10.57
N ASN A 375 19.34 11.33 -10.41
CA ASN A 375 20.01 11.62 -9.13
C ASN A 375 20.54 10.40 -8.36
N VAL A 376 20.84 9.28 -9.05
CA VAL A 376 21.29 8.04 -8.41
C VAL A 376 22.76 8.14 -7.97
N HIS A 377 23.65 8.59 -8.87
CA HIS A 377 25.09 8.65 -8.61
C HIS A 377 25.55 10.04 -8.15
N LYS A 378 24.90 11.06 -8.67
CA LYS A 378 25.14 12.47 -8.35
C LYS A 378 23.86 13.27 -8.52
N GLN A 379 23.82 14.47 -7.96
CA GLN A 379 22.74 15.43 -8.20
C GLN A 379 22.86 15.97 -9.63
N GLU A 380 21.92 15.62 -10.51
CA GLU A 380 21.91 15.95 -11.94
C GLU A 380 20.82 16.94 -12.32
N THR A 381 19.83 17.11 -11.45
CA THR A 381 18.62 17.89 -11.71
C THR A 381 18.50 19.05 -10.73
N ASN A 382 17.56 19.95 -10.98
CA ASN A 382 17.21 21.06 -10.10
C ASN A 382 16.09 20.69 -9.08
N PHE A 383 15.87 19.39 -8.86
CA PHE A 383 14.97 18.83 -7.85
C PHE A 383 15.67 17.70 -7.10
N LEU A 384 15.23 17.46 -5.86
CA LEU A 384 15.76 16.38 -5.02
C LEU A 384 15.09 15.05 -5.36
N ARG A 385 15.82 13.95 -5.12
CA ARG A 385 15.39 12.57 -5.28
C ARG A 385 15.12 12.19 -6.74
N GLY A 386 13.95 11.65 -7.06
CA GLY A 386 13.62 11.23 -8.42
C GLY A 386 12.34 10.43 -8.48
N TYR A 387 12.18 9.73 -9.57
CA TYR A 387 10.99 8.91 -9.86
C TYR A 387 11.35 7.57 -10.46
N ALA A 388 10.49 6.58 -10.24
CA ALA A 388 10.36 5.37 -11.02
C ALA A 388 9.13 5.45 -11.91
N ALA A 389 8.93 4.49 -12.80
CA ALA A 389 7.73 4.42 -13.63
C ALA A 389 7.27 2.99 -13.89
N GLY A 390 5.98 2.81 -14.08
CA GLY A 390 5.42 1.65 -14.75
C GLY A 390 5.41 1.87 -16.26
N PHE A 391 5.55 0.80 -17.04
CA PHE A 391 5.37 0.82 -18.49
C PHE A 391 4.38 -0.27 -18.87
N ASN A 392 3.49 0.02 -19.81
CA ASN A 392 2.57 -0.98 -20.35
C ASN A 392 2.40 -0.80 -21.86
N ALA A 393 2.14 -1.91 -22.54
CA ALA A 393 1.74 -1.92 -23.94
C ALA A 393 0.53 -2.84 -24.09
N GLY A 394 -0.44 -2.41 -24.88
CA GLY A 394 -1.64 -3.21 -25.14
C GLY A 394 -2.31 -2.85 -26.46
N ARG A 395 -3.13 -3.76 -26.95
CA ARG A 395 -4.00 -3.54 -28.11
C ARG A 395 -5.44 -3.71 -27.68
N GLY A 396 -6.31 -2.80 -28.14
CA GLY A 396 -7.76 -2.96 -28.02
C GLY A 396 -8.34 -3.62 -29.25
N THR A 397 -9.47 -4.30 -29.06
CA THR A 397 -10.35 -4.65 -30.16
C THR A 397 -11.35 -3.53 -30.39
N TYR A 398 -11.68 -3.27 -31.64
CA TYR A 398 -12.83 -2.43 -31.99
C TYR A 398 -13.75 -3.23 -32.88
N THR A 399 -15.03 -2.94 -32.74
CA THR A 399 -16.08 -3.56 -33.54
C THR A 399 -16.56 -2.56 -34.56
N ASN A 400 -16.43 -2.86 -35.84
CA ASN A 400 -17.04 -2.03 -36.86
C ASN A 400 -18.55 -2.12 -36.72
N GLN A 401 -19.22 -0.98 -36.50
CA GLN A 401 -20.67 -0.86 -36.34
C GLN A 401 -21.38 -0.42 -37.64
N ASP A 402 -20.61 -0.34 -38.74
CA ASP A 402 -21.18 0.01 -40.04
C ASP A 402 -22.04 -1.15 -40.60
N GLY A 403 -23.02 -0.79 -41.42
CA GLY A 403 -23.91 -1.74 -42.06
C GLY A 403 -25.24 -1.93 -41.31
N ILE A 404 -26.13 -2.68 -41.92
CA ILE A 404 -27.45 -3.03 -41.40
C ILE A 404 -27.69 -4.53 -41.57
N GLY A 405 -28.44 -5.14 -40.67
CA GLY A 405 -28.86 -6.54 -40.77
C GLY A 405 -27.69 -7.53 -40.74
N ALA A 406 -27.51 -8.31 -41.78
CA ALA A 406 -26.48 -9.35 -41.85
C ALA A 406 -25.03 -8.80 -41.84
N ASP A 407 -24.81 -7.66 -42.50
CA ASP A 407 -23.48 -7.03 -42.53
C ASP A 407 -23.10 -6.47 -41.18
N LEU A 408 -24.01 -5.79 -40.47
CA LEU A 408 -23.79 -5.36 -39.10
C LEU A 408 -23.47 -6.57 -38.19
N LYS A 409 -24.28 -7.63 -38.28
CA LYS A 409 -24.05 -8.85 -37.49
C LYS A 409 -22.66 -9.45 -37.77
N LYS A 410 -22.24 -9.54 -39.03
CA LYS A 410 -20.94 -10.01 -39.43
C LYS A 410 -19.80 -9.16 -38.84
N ASN A 411 -19.92 -7.83 -38.89
CA ASN A 411 -18.95 -6.90 -38.35
C ASN A 411 -18.87 -7.00 -36.82
N LEU A 412 -19.99 -7.14 -36.12
CA LEU A 412 -20.03 -7.33 -34.65
C LEU A 412 -19.41 -8.65 -34.21
N MET A 413 -19.54 -9.71 -35.02
CA MET A 413 -18.96 -11.03 -34.71
C MET A 413 -17.47 -11.14 -35.04
N ASN A 414 -16.93 -10.24 -35.86
CA ASN A 414 -15.54 -10.24 -36.29
C ASN A 414 -14.84 -8.92 -35.90
N PRO A 415 -14.57 -8.69 -34.62
CA PRO A 415 -13.90 -7.48 -34.18
C PRO A 415 -12.48 -7.41 -34.78
N SER A 416 -12.07 -6.21 -35.15
CA SER A 416 -10.72 -5.91 -35.60
C SER A 416 -9.81 -5.53 -34.42
N TRP A 417 -8.53 -5.84 -34.56
CA TRP A 417 -7.52 -5.37 -33.61
C TRP A 417 -7.02 -3.98 -34.02
N GLY A 418 -7.00 -3.06 -33.05
CA GLY A 418 -6.39 -1.75 -33.20
C GLY A 418 -4.87 -1.80 -33.21
N GLY A 419 -4.21 -0.64 -33.33
CA GLY A 419 -2.79 -0.48 -33.14
C GLY A 419 -2.36 -0.71 -31.68
N TRP A 420 -1.06 -0.76 -31.43
CA TRP A 420 -0.54 -0.79 -30.08
C TRP A 420 -0.60 0.58 -29.43
N HIS A 421 -1.09 0.63 -28.20
CA HIS A 421 -1.01 1.77 -27.31
C HIS A 421 0.01 1.46 -26.21
N VAL A 422 0.92 2.41 -25.98
CA VAL A 422 1.92 2.31 -24.91
C VAL A 422 1.72 3.44 -23.93
N GLY A 423 2.07 3.20 -22.67
CA GLY A 423 1.92 4.21 -21.61
C GLY A 423 2.86 4.00 -20.45
N SER A 424 3.25 5.11 -19.82
CA SER A 424 3.94 5.12 -18.54
C SER A 424 3.27 6.09 -17.57
N HIS A 425 3.37 5.77 -16.28
CA HIS A 425 2.98 6.64 -15.19
C HIS A 425 4.15 6.83 -14.23
N MET A 426 4.31 8.04 -13.76
CA MET A 426 5.35 8.39 -12.79
C MET A 426 4.99 7.90 -11.39
N MET A 427 6.00 7.46 -10.65
CA MET A 427 5.97 7.26 -9.21
C MET A 427 7.13 8.07 -8.62
N GLY A 428 6.84 9.33 -8.28
CA GLY A 428 7.84 10.28 -7.78
C GLY A 428 7.92 10.27 -6.27
N GLU A 429 9.13 10.39 -5.73
CA GLU A 429 9.36 10.53 -4.30
C GLU A 429 9.07 11.95 -3.84
N THR A 430 8.03 12.15 -3.01
CA THR A 430 7.76 13.45 -2.39
C THR A 430 8.61 13.65 -1.14
N ILE A 431 8.97 14.90 -0.86
CA ILE A 431 9.77 15.25 0.31
C ILE A 431 8.86 15.43 1.53
N PRO A 432 9.10 14.71 2.66
CA PRO A 432 8.37 14.92 3.90
C PRO A 432 8.58 16.34 4.44
N LYS A 433 7.51 17.10 4.64
CA LYS A 433 7.54 18.50 5.11
C LYS A 433 6.88 18.62 6.47
N GLU A 434 7.37 19.52 7.32
CA GLU A 434 6.81 19.73 8.66
C GLU A 434 5.34 20.18 8.62
N ASN A 435 4.99 20.98 7.63
CA ASN A 435 3.64 21.48 7.41
C ASN A 435 2.75 20.54 6.56
N SER A 436 3.25 19.36 6.18
CA SER A 436 2.45 18.26 5.62
C SER A 436 1.93 17.43 6.79
N THR A 437 0.67 17.66 7.18
CA THR A 437 0.18 17.22 8.49
C THR A 437 -1.15 16.49 8.45
N VAL A 438 -1.37 15.69 9.47
CA VAL A 438 -2.68 15.20 9.90
C VAL A 438 -2.89 15.52 11.37
N GLN A 439 -4.04 16.09 11.69
CA GLN A 439 -4.39 16.54 13.03
C GLN A 439 -5.84 16.15 13.37
N LEU A 440 -6.22 16.18 14.65
CA LEU A 440 -7.61 15.99 15.03
C LEU A 440 -8.37 17.32 14.90
N ASP A 441 -9.50 17.31 14.19
CA ASP A 441 -10.41 18.45 14.17
C ASP A 441 -11.20 18.46 15.51
N PRO A 442 -11.09 19.51 16.33
CA PRO A 442 -11.75 19.56 17.64
C PRO A 442 -13.28 19.67 17.53
N ASN A 443 -13.78 20.14 16.40
CA ASN A 443 -15.20 20.49 16.20
C ASN A 443 -15.99 19.43 15.43
N LYS A 444 -15.31 18.56 14.67
CA LYS A 444 -15.96 17.56 13.82
C LYS A 444 -15.67 16.16 14.33
N LYS A 445 -16.72 15.36 14.43
CA LYS A 445 -16.64 13.96 14.88
C LYS A 445 -17.15 13.02 13.80
N ASP A 446 -16.59 11.81 13.77
CA ASP A 446 -17.09 10.72 12.97
C ASP A 446 -18.35 10.07 13.58
N PRO A 447 -19.02 9.11 12.92
CA PRO A 447 -20.20 8.42 13.47
C PRO A 447 -19.96 7.63 14.76
N PHE A 448 -18.71 7.50 15.20
CA PHE A 448 -18.34 6.84 16.46
C PHE A 448 -18.01 7.85 17.59
N GLY A 449 -18.14 9.15 17.31
CA GLY A 449 -17.79 10.21 18.24
C GLY A 449 -16.29 10.50 18.35
N ILE A 450 -15.48 9.92 17.47
CA ILE A 450 -14.03 10.17 17.38
C ILE A 450 -13.81 11.45 16.58
N PRO A 451 -12.89 12.36 16.98
CA PRO A 451 -12.53 13.52 16.18
C PRO A 451 -12.10 13.11 14.77
N GLN A 452 -12.56 13.84 13.76
CA GLN A 452 -12.13 13.60 12.37
C GLN A 452 -10.68 14.02 12.18
N LEU A 453 -9.98 13.37 11.25
CA LEU A 453 -8.68 13.84 10.78
C LEU A 453 -8.85 15.05 9.87
N ALA A 454 -8.15 16.14 10.18
CA ALA A 454 -7.89 17.25 9.30
C ALA A 454 -6.57 16.99 8.55
N ILE A 455 -6.60 16.97 7.23
CA ILE A 455 -5.50 16.58 6.37
C ILE A 455 -5.00 17.81 5.60
N ASN A 456 -3.71 18.12 5.75
CA ASN A 456 -3.00 19.16 5.02
C ASN A 456 -1.82 18.56 4.27
N MET A 457 -2.05 18.07 3.06
CA MET A 457 -1.02 17.51 2.16
C MET A 457 -1.06 18.20 0.81
N PHE A 458 0.09 18.42 0.20
CA PHE A 458 0.19 19.18 -1.04
C PHE A 458 1.47 18.86 -1.79
N TYR A 459 1.43 19.04 -3.12
CA TYR A 459 2.61 19.08 -3.99
C TYR A 459 3.30 20.43 -3.89
N ASP A 460 4.62 20.45 -4.09
CA ASP A 460 5.44 21.66 -4.08
C ASP A 460 6.27 21.84 -5.36
N ASP A 461 7.15 22.84 -5.37
CA ASP A 461 8.02 23.14 -6.50
C ASP A 461 8.95 21.96 -6.89
N ASN A 462 9.39 21.14 -5.91
CA ASN A 462 10.16 19.94 -6.19
C ASN A 462 9.35 18.92 -7.02
N ASP A 463 8.07 18.77 -6.70
CA ASP A 463 7.15 17.90 -7.41
C ASP A 463 6.86 18.39 -8.84
N GLU A 464 6.68 19.71 -9.02
CA GLU A 464 6.44 20.32 -10.34
C GLU A 464 7.66 20.16 -11.27
N LYS A 465 8.86 20.38 -10.76
CA LYS A 465 10.11 20.17 -11.49
C LYS A 465 10.31 18.70 -11.90
N MET A 466 9.96 17.79 -11.01
CA MET A 466 10.02 16.34 -11.26
C MET A 466 9.07 15.91 -12.38
N ILE A 467 7.84 16.46 -12.42
CA ILE A 467 6.87 16.20 -13.49
C ILE A 467 7.41 16.66 -14.84
N LYS A 468 8.00 17.84 -14.89
CA LYS A 468 8.57 18.39 -16.12
C LYS A 468 9.71 17.50 -16.64
N ASP A 469 10.66 17.12 -15.78
CA ASP A 469 11.75 16.22 -16.14
C ASP A 469 11.23 14.84 -16.60
N PHE A 470 10.23 14.28 -15.91
CA PHE A 470 9.61 13.03 -16.34
C PHE A 470 9.06 13.11 -17.77
N HIS A 471 8.33 14.16 -18.10
CA HIS A 471 7.79 14.35 -19.45
C HIS A 471 8.89 14.49 -20.49
N GLU A 472 9.96 15.23 -20.21
CA GLU A 472 11.11 15.40 -21.10
C GLU A 472 11.84 14.08 -21.33
N GLN A 473 12.21 13.38 -20.25
CA GLN A 473 12.97 12.13 -20.31
C GLN A 473 12.20 11.00 -20.98
N PHE A 474 10.92 10.87 -20.69
CA PHE A 474 10.11 9.82 -21.29
C PHE A 474 9.72 10.13 -22.73
N THR A 475 9.56 11.39 -23.12
CA THR A 475 9.41 11.79 -24.53
C THR A 475 10.66 11.41 -25.33
N GLU A 476 11.85 11.66 -24.78
CA GLU A 476 13.10 11.25 -25.40
C GLU A 476 13.19 9.72 -25.57
N MET A 477 12.90 8.95 -24.51
CA MET A 477 12.92 7.48 -24.54
C MET A 477 11.91 6.92 -25.56
N TYR A 478 10.71 7.47 -25.63
CA TYR A 478 9.65 7.04 -26.53
C TYR A 478 10.00 7.35 -28.00
N THR A 479 10.52 8.55 -28.24
CA THR A 479 11.04 8.94 -29.56
C THR A 479 12.18 8.02 -30.00
N ALA A 480 13.12 7.75 -29.10
CA ALA A 480 14.23 6.85 -29.34
C ALA A 480 13.77 5.41 -29.65
N ALA A 481 12.66 4.95 -29.06
CA ALA A 481 12.06 3.65 -29.36
C ALA A 481 11.21 3.65 -30.65
N GLY A 482 11.05 4.80 -31.33
CA GLY A 482 10.25 4.91 -32.56
C GLY A 482 8.75 4.92 -32.34
N PHE A 483 8.29 5.24 -31.12
CA PHE A 483 6.88 5.41 -30.84
C PHE A 483 6.36 6.73 -31.44
N LYS A 484 5.09 6.77 -31.81
CA LYS A 484 4.44 7.87 -32.50
C LYS A 484 3.32 8.47 -31.66
N ASN A 485 2.85 9.66 -32.06
CA ASN A 485 1.73 10.33 -31.40
C ASN A 485 1.92 10.45 -29.88
N ILE A 486 3.14 10.81 -29.46
CA ILE A 486 3.53 10.93 -28.06
C ILE A 486 2.75 12.08 -27.41
N ARG A 487 2.09 11.80 -26.28
CA ARG A 487 1.28 12.75 -25.51
C ARG A 487 1.64 12.66 -24.03
N THR A 488 2.03 13.79 -23.47
CA THR A 488 2.27 13.94 -22.02
C THR A 488 1.03 14.52 -21.35
N ARG A 489 0.80 14.13 -20.11
CA ARG A 489 -0.33 14.65 -19.32
C ARG A 489 0.08 14.79 -17.86
N ASP A 490 -0.17 15.96 -17.28
CA ASP A 490 -0.27 16.17 -15.84
C ASP A 490 -1.75 16.20 -15.47
N SER A 491 -2.16 15.25 -14.63
CA SER A 491 -3.57 15.11 -14.24
C SER A 491 -4.07 16.23 -13.34
N LYS A 492 -3.16 16.99 -12.71
CA LYS A 492 -3.46 18.01 -11.68
C LYS A 492 -4.31 17.47 -10.52
N GLN A 493 -4.32 16.14 -10.34
CA GLN A 493 -5.08 15.49 -9.26
C GLN A 493 -4.54 15.87 -7.88
N ALA A 494 -5.40 15.83 -6.88
CA ALA A 494 -5.01 15.97 -5.49
C ALA A 494 -4.09 14.80 -5.06
N PRO A 495 -3.27 14.98 -4.00
CA PRO A 495 -2.57 13.86 -3.37
C PRO A 495 -3.54 12.78 -2.87
N GLY A 496 -3.04 11.54 -2.74
CA GLY A 496 -3.77 10.42 -2.15
C GLY A 496 -4.20 9.32 -3.13
N LEU A 497 -4.30 9.60 -4.43
CA LEU A 497 -4.66 8.57 -5.43
C LEU A 497 -3.53 7.56 -5.71
N ASP A 498 -2.30 7.84 -5.28
CA ASP A 498 -1.19 6.89 -5.20
C ASP A 498 -1.42 5.81 -4.13
N ILE A 499 -2.25 6.10 -3.12
CA ILE A 499 -2.65 5.20 -2.02
C ILE A 499 -1.45 4.77 -1.15
N HIS A 500 -0.42 5.60 -1.07
CA HIS A 500 0.85 5.33 -0.38
C HIS A 500 1.14 6.38 0.70
N GLU A 501 0.18 6.64 1.58
CA GLU A 501 0.36 7.56 2.70
C GLU A 501 1.45 7.02 3.66
N MET A 502 2.45 7.84 3.97
CA MET A 502 3.60 7.50 4.80
C MET A 502 3.92 8.62 5.79
N GLY A 503 4.50 8.26 6.95
CA GLY A 503 4.93 9.24 7.95
C GLY A 503 3.89 9.59 9.01
N GLY A 504 4.19 10.64 9.76
CA GLY A 504 3.41 11.07 10.93
C GLY A 504 3.83 10.40 12.25
N VAL A 505 4.45 9.21 12.17
CA VAL A 505 5.02 8.48 13.34
C VAL A 505 6.44 8.01 13.00
N ARG A 506 7.19 8.83 12.27
CA ARG A 506 8.47 8.44 11.63
C ARG A 506 9.48 7.82 12.58
N MET A 507 10.26 6.89 12.04
CA MET A 507 11.46 6.32 12.68
C MET A 507 12.61 7.34 12.68
N GLY A 508 13.53 7.20 13.64
CA GLY A 508 14.77 7.98 13.70
C GLY A 508 15.64 7.57 14.89
N LYS A 509 16.87 8.08 14.93
CA LYS A 509 17.82 7.80 16.00
C LYS A 509 17.58 8.65 17.24
N ASP A 510 17.17 9.91 17.05
CA ASP A 510 16.98 10.89 18.11
C ASP A 510 15.50 10.98 18.52
N PRO A 511 15.14 10.71 19.79
CA PRO A 511 13.79 10.82 20.28
C PRO A 511 13.24 12.26 20.27
N LYS A 512 14.08 13.27 20.09
CA LYS A 512 13.64 14.67 19.94
C LYS A 512 13.10 15.00 18.57
N THR A 513 13.43 14.18 17.56
CA THR A 513 13.07 14.42 16.16
C THR A 513 12.30 13.27 15.52
N SER A 514 12.00 12.21 16.28
CA SER A 514 11.31 11.03 15.80
C SER A 514 10.44 10.40 16.87
N MET A 515 9.45 9.62 16.46
CA MET A 515 8.54 8.89 17.33
C MET A 515 9.06 7.48 17.66
N LEU A 516 9.71 6.83 16.69
CA LEU A 516 10.09 5.42 16.74
C LEU A 516 11.61 5.25 16.64
N ASN A 517 12.11 4.28 17.39
CA ASN A 517 13.50 3.82 17.29
C ASN A 517 13.69 2.84 16.09
N LYS A 518 14.90 2.31 15.93
CA LYS A 518 15.24 1.36 14.86
C LYS A 518 14.43 0.06 14.83
N TRP A 519 13.67 -0.25 15.87
CA TRP A 519 12.84 -1.45 15.99
C TRP A 519 11.35 -1.17 15.80
N ASN A 520 11.00 -0.01 15.24
CA ASN A 520 9.61 0.43 15.11
C ASN A 520 8.87 0.57 16.45
N GLN A 521 9.61 0.73 17.55
CA GLN A 521 9.12 0.86 18.92
C GLN A 521 9.04 2.34 19.29
N LEU A 522 7.96 2.79 19.91
CA LEU A 522 7.86 4.15 20.43
C LEU A 522 8.99 4.43 21.44
N HIS A 523 9.70 5.55 21.26
CA HIS A 523 10.75 5.97 22.20
C HIS A 523 10.22 6.14 23.62
N ALA A 524 9.05 6.77 23.76
CA ALA A 524 8.45 7.13 25.05
C ALA A 524 7.51 6.06 25.64
N CYS A 525 7.17 5.00 24.88
CA CYS A 525 6.30 3.92 25.33
C CYS A 525 6.73 2.59 24.74
N LYS A 526 7.68 1.93 25.42
CA LYS A 526 8.46 0.81 24.86
C LYS A 526 7.66 -0.44 24.46
N ASN A 527 6.45 -0.62 24.94
CA ASN A 527 5.60 -1.76 24.60
C ASN A 527 4.57 -1.46 23.50
N VAL A 528 4.72 -0.34 22.78
CA VAL A 528 3.92 0.03 21.61
C VAL A 528 4.80 0.12 20.37
N PHE A 529 4.36 -0.52 19.30
CA PHE A 529 5.05 -0.63 18.02
C PHE A 529 4.16 -0.13 16.88
N VAL A 530 4.77 0.53 15.89
CA VAL A 530 4.11 0.99 14.66
C VAL A 530 4.92 0.49 13.47
N THR A 531 4.31 -0.31 12.60
CA THR A 531 5.04 -0.97 11.49
C THR A 531 4.35 -0.83 10.13
N ASP A 532 3.31 -0.02 10.05
CA ASP A 532 2.67 0.36 8.79
C ASP A 532 3.28 1.64 8.20
N GLY A 533 2.61 2.24 7.22
CA GLY A 533 3.08 3.45 6.56
C GLY A 533 3.36 4.63 7.48
N ALA A 534 2.72 4.70 8.65
CA ALA A 534 2.98 5.77 9.61
C ALA A 534 4.43 5.80 10.10
N SER A 535 5.10 4.65 10.16
CA SER A 535 6.47 4.54 10.65
C SER A 535 7.55 5.07 9.70
N MET A 536 7.20 5.35 8.45
CA MET A 536 8.16 5.67 7.40
C MET A 536 8.75 7.06 7.58
N THR A 537 10.07 7.18 7.33
CA THR A 537 10.83 8.43 7.44
C THR A 537 10.86 9.19 6.12
N SER A 538 10.80 8.46 4.99
CA SER A 538 10.71 8.96 3.63
C SER A 538 9.88 8.01 2.78
N THR A 539 9.58 8.37 1.53
CA THR A 539 8.69 7.58 0.67
C THR A 539 9.41 6.68 -0.32
N SER A 540 10.65 7.03 -0.71
CA SER A 540 11.32 6.39 -1.85
C SER A 540 10.50 6.53 -3.16
N THR A 541 10.82 5.74 -4.19
CA THR A 541 10.00 5.60 -5.42
C THR A 541 9.36 4.23 -5.54
N GLN A 542 9.76 3.28 -4.70
CA GLN A 542 9.24 1.92 -4.71
C GLN A 542 7.94 1.83 -3.88
N ASN A 543 7.03 0.97 -4.34
CA ASN A 543 5.81 0.67 -3.60
C ASN A 543 6.16 0.13 -2.20
N PRO A 544 5.57 0.67 -1.12
CA PRO A 544 6.10 0.47 0.22
C PRO A 544 5.68 -0.83 0.91
N SER A 545 4.69 -1.57 0.37
CA SER A 545 4.05 -2.69 1.07
C SER A 545 5.00 -3.82 1.45
N LEU A 546 5.99 -4.15 0.60
CA LEU A 546 7.00 -5.16 0.93
C LEU A 546 7.85 -4.73 2.13
N THR A 547 8.20 -3.45 2.18
CA THR A 547 8.97 -2.86 3.29
C THR A 547 8.16 -2.89 4.59
N TYR A 548 6.86 -2.57 4.55
CA TYR A 548 5.99 -2.69 5.74
C TYR A 548 5.95 -4.11 6.30
N MET A 549 5.83 -5.12 5.43
CA MET A 549 5.83 -6.52 5.83
C MET A 549 7.16 -6.93 6.48
N ALA A 550 8.28 -6.52 5.90
CA ALA A 550 9.62 -6.82 6.41
C ALA A 550 9.90 -6.12 7.75
N LEU A 551 9.56 -4.83 7.88
CA LEU A 551 9.65 -4.08 9.13
C LEU A 551 8.79 -4.71 10.23
N THR A 552 7.56 -5.17 9.88
CA THR A 552 6.67 -5.82 10.83
C THR A 552 7.24 -7.13 11.35
N ALA A 553 7.72 -8.00 10.46
CA ALA A 553 8.33 -9.28 10.87
C ALA A 553 9.54 -9.06 11.78
N ARG A 554 10.40 -8.08 11.44
CA ARG A 554 11.56 -7.67 12.23
C ARG A 554 11.19 -7.12 13.60
N ALA A 555 10.18 -6.24 13.65
CA ALA A 555 9.74 -5.62 14.89
C ALA A 555 9.09 -6.64 15.86
N VAL A 556 8.32 -7.60 15.34
CA VAL A 556 7.73 -8.66 16.17
C VAL A 556 8.82 -9.57 16.75
N ASP A 557 9.82 -9.98 15.97
CA ASP A 557 10.94 -10.79 16.48
C ASP A 557 11.67 -10.07 17.63
N TYR A 558 11.93 -8.77 17.46
CA TYR A 558 12.51 -7.94 18.54
C TYR A 558 11.58 -7.86 19.75
N ALA A 559 10.30 -7.53 19.56
CA ALA A 559 9.34 -7.38 20.66
C ALA A 559 9.21 -8.66 21.49
N VAL A 560 9.15 -9.83 20.84
CA VAL A 560 9.08 -11.13 21.52
C VAL A 560 10.34 -11.42 22.32
N LYS A 561 11.52 -11.10 21.78
CA LYS A 561 12.81 -11.27 22.49
C LYS A 561 12.87 -10.38 23.73
N GLU A 562 12.47 -9.11 23.62
CA GLU A 562 12.47 -8.18 24.75
C GLU A 562 11.39 -8.53 25.79
N MET A 563 10.24 -9.03 25.36
CA MET A 563 9.21 -9.51 26.27
C MET A 563 9.65 -10.73 27.10
N LYS A 564 10.42 -11.66 26.49
CA LYS A 564 11.02 -12.80 27.21
C LYS A 564 12.06 -12.36 28.24
N LYS A 565 12.76 -11.26 28.00
CA LYS A 565 13.71 -10.64 28.93
C LYS A 565 13.03 -9.76 29.99
N GLN A 566 11.72 -9.61 29.95
CA GLN A 566 10.92 -8.71 30.81
C GLN A 566 11.27 -7.22 30.67
N ASN A 567 11.74 -6.79 29.50
CA ASN A 567 12.09 -5.40 29.21
C ASN A 567 10.89 -4.59 28.69
N LEU A 568 9.70 -5.19 28.49
CA LEU A 568 8.48 -4.57 27.98
C LEU A 568 7.32 -4.68 28.97
#